data_f50b0235313997ee2d2336b45dcc1029
#
_entry.id   f50b0235313997ee2d2336b45dcc1029
#
_cell.length_a   1.000
_cell.length_b   1.000
_cell.length_c   1.000
_cell.angle_alpha   90.00
_cell.angle_beta   90.00
_cell.angle_gamma   90.00
#
_symmetry.space_group_name_H-M   'P 1'
#
loop_
_entity.id
_entity.type
_entity.pdbx_description
1 polymer ?
#
loop_
_entity_poly.entity_id
_entity_poly.type
_entity_poly.pdbx_seq_one_letter_code
_entity_poly.pdbx_strand_id
1 'polypeptide(L)'
;DWEVQLAALHENFAVGMAQRDPPDHTRLRGLVSAAFTPRRIEALRPRIAQLVDEHLDRVIATGHMELIADLAHPLPAIVIAELAGFPVEDRDRFRDWTNRINAFFFASGVAAPEAGASANAAIVEARAWIRPLLADRRAHPRDDLLTALGAVEIDGERLTEAEVLSTAITLFLGGHDTTTGLIALGMSALVRHPDQLELLRGRPDLVPAA
;
A
#
# COMPACT_ATOMS: atom_id res chain seq x y z
N ASP A 1 -26.19 9.53 -14.70
CA ASP A 1 -25.21 10.62 -14.62
C ASP A 1 -23.91 10.04 -14.05
N TRP A 2 -22.88 9.98 -14.89
CA TRP A 2 -21.59 9.36 -14.54
C TRP A 2 -20.90 10.10 -13.37
N GLU A 3 -21.11 11.42 -13.22
CA GLU A 3 -20.54 12.20 -12.12
C GLU A 3 -21.04 11.72 -10.77
N VAL A 4 -22.34 11.38 -10.67
CA VAL A 4 -22.92 10.83 -9.44
C VAL A 4 -22.42 9.40 -9.20
N GLN A 5 -22.26 8.60 -10.25
CA GLN A 5 -21.77 7.22 -10.14
C GLN A 5 -20.31 7.11 -9.70
N LEU A 6 -19.48 8.13 -9.98
CA LEU A 6 -18.06 8.17 -9.64
C LEU A 6 -17.73 9.19 -8.54
N ALA A 7 -18.72 9.74 -7.85
CA ALA A 7 -18.54 10.84 -6.90
C ALA A 7 -17.51 10.52 -5.80
N ALA A 8 -17.60 9.34 -5.18
CA ALA A 8 -16.69 8.96 -4.10
C ALA A 8 -15.25 8.73 -4.62
N LEU A 9 -15.12 8.14 -5.82
CA LEU A 9 -13.84 7.95 -6.49
C LEU A 9 -13.19 9.32 -6.80
N HIS A 10 -13.94 10.20 -7.46
CA HIS A 10 -13.47 11.54 -7.79
C HIS A 10 -13.10 12.34 -6.52
N GLU A 11 -13.98 12.36 -5.53
CA GLU A 11 -13.74 13.07 -4.27
C GLU A 11 -12.50 12.53 -3.53
N ASN A 12 -12.29 11.20 -3.52
CA ASN A 12 -11.13 10.60 -2.88
C ASN A 12 -9.82 11.05 -3.54
N PHE A 13 -9.76 11.02 -4.86
CA PHE A 13 -8.55 11.40 -5.58
C PHE A 13 -8.37 12.93 -5.65
N ALA A 14 -9.46 13.70 -5.69
CA ALA A 14 -9.38 15.15 -5.67
C ALA A 14 -8.76 15.72 -4.39
N VAL A 15 -8.86 15.05 -3.24
CA VAL A 15 -8.20 15.48 -1.99
C VAL A 15 -6.85 14.79 -1.77
N GLY A 16 -6.51 13.76 -2.55
CA GLY A 16 -5.26 13.02 -2.44
C GLY A 16 -4.06 13.76 -3.00
N MET A 17 -2.90 13.59 -2.39
CA MET A 17 -1.68 14.30 -2.82
C MET A 17 -1.21 13.92 -4.23
N ALA A 18 -1.54 12.73 -4.73
CA ALA A 18 -1.07 12.23 -6.03
C ALA A 18 -1.70 12.99 -7.22
N GLN A 19 -2.85 13.65 -7.02
CA GLN A 19 -3.57 14.41 -8.05
C GLN A 19 -3.56 15.92 -7.79
N ARG A 20 -2.68 16.38 -6.90
CA ARG A 20 -2.57 17.82 -6.57
C ARG A 20 -1.27 18.39 -7.10
N ASP A 21 -1.32 19.66 -7.50
CA ASP A 21 -0.16 20.47 -7.80
C ASP A 21 0.22 21.36 -6.60
N PRO A 22 1.46 21.91 -6.59
CA PRO A 22 1.81 22.92 -5.60
C PRO A 22 0.85 24.12 -5.63
N PRO A 23 0.52 24.74 -4.48
CA PRO A 23 1.08 24.48 -3.14
C PRO A 23 0.49 23.29 -2.38
N ASP A 24 -0.71 22.82 -2.75
CA ASP A 24 -1.44 21.77 -2.03
C ASP A 24 -0.64 20.44 -1.96
N HIS A 25 -0.05 20.01 -3.08
CA HIS A 25 0.82 18.84 -3.10
C HIS A 25 1.97 18.98 -2.10
N THR A 26 2.63 20.14 -2.07
CA THR A 26 3.78 20.38 -1.18
C THR A 26 3.38 20.28 0.28
N ARG A 27 2.23 20.87 0.65
CA ARG A 27 1.65 20.77 1.98
C ARG A 27 1.34 19.32 2.37
N LEU A 28 0.55 18.63 1.56
CA LEU A 28 0.14 17.25 1.82
C LEU A 28 1.34 16.31 1.92
N ARG A 29 2.29 16.42 0.99
CA ARG A 29 3.50 15.61 0.98
C ARG A 29 4.37 15.87 2.21
N GLY A 30 4.47 17.12 2.66
CA GLY A 30 5.18 17.49 3.90
C GLY A 30 4.59 16.79 5.12
N LEU A 31 3.27 16.89 5.30
CA LEU A 31 2.54 16.26 6.41
C LEU A 31 2.66 14.71 6.36
N VAL A 32 2.41 14.11 5.21
CA VAL A 32 2.54 12.65 5.04
C VAL A 32 3.97 12.19 5.31
N SER A 33 4.98 12.90 4.77
CA SER A 33 6.40 12.54 4.99
C SER A 33 6.80 12.63 6.45
N ALA A 34 6.26 13.58 7.22
CA ALA A 34 6.51 13.69 8.66
C ALA A 34 5.91 12.51 9.45
N ALA A 35 4.83 11.89 8.97
CA ALA A 35 4.28 10.66 9.55
C ALA A 35 5.15 9.41 9.22
N PHE A 36 5.85 9.41 8.06
CA PHE A 36 6.77 8.37 7.62
C PHE A 36 8.20 8.61 8.11
N THR A 37 8.45 8.45 9.38
CA THR A 37 9.80 8.66 9.92
C THR A 37 10.77 7.55 9.50
N PRO A 38 12.07 7.86 9.25
CA PRO A 38 13.09 6.84 9.00
C PRO A 38 13.14 5.75 10.07
N ARG A 39 12.94 6.12 11.33
CA ARG A 39 12.89 5.17 12.45
C ARG A 39 11.75 4.15 12.30
N ARG A 40 10.55 4.59 11.89
CA ARG A 40 9.39 3.71 11.70
C ARG A 40 9.63 2.75 10.54
N ILE A 41 10.22 3.24 9.46
CA ILE A 41 10.55 2.40 8.30
C ILE A 41 11.63 1.37 8.66
N GLU A 42 12.69 1.77 9.35
CA GLU A 42 13.78 0.85 9.73
C GLU A 42 13.30 -0.21 10.73
N ALA A 43 12.33 0.12 11.59
CA ALA A 43 11.71 -0.83 12.52
C ALA A 43 10.94 -1.98 11.82
N LEU A 44 10.55 -1.81 10.55
CA LEU A 44 9.91 -2.88 9.77
C LEU A 44 10.90 -3.97 9.32
N ARG A 45 12.19 -3.68 9.19
CA ARG A 45 13.19 -4.60 8.65
C ARG A 45 13.20 -5.97 9.34
N PRO A 46 13.28 -6.07 10.69
CA PRO A 46 13.25 -7.38 11.36
C PRO A 46 11.92 -8.13 11.12
N ARG A 47 10.80 -7.38 11.09
CA ARG A 47 9.49 -7.98 10.85
C ARG A 47 9.34 -8.50 9.43
N ILE A 48 9.84 -7.75 8.43
CA ILE A 48 9.87 -8.19 7.03
C ILE A 48 10.71 -9.47 6.89
N ALA A 49 11.90 -9.52 7.51
CA ALA A 49 12.73 -10.72 7.49
C ALA A 49 12.00 -11.92 8.10
N GLN A 50 11.38 -11.76 9.26
CA GLN A 50 10.58 -12.81 9.90
C GLN A 50 9.43 -13.28 8.99
N LEU A 51 8.70 -12.36 8.34
CA LEU A 51 7.63 -12.72 7.41
C LEU A 51 8.15 -13.49 6.20
N VAL A 52 9.30 -13.11 5.65
CA VAL A 52 9.94 -13.85 4.56
C VAL A 52 10.27 -15.28 5.02
N ASP A 53 10.90 -15.45 6.18
CA ASP A 53 11.22 -16.76 6.74
C ASP A 53 9.95 -17.59 6.95
N GLU A 54 8.89 -17.02 7.55
CA GLU A 54 7.61 -17.69 7.75
C GLU A 54 6.97 -18.19 6.44
N HIS A 55 7.09 -17.43 5.34
CA HIS A 55 6.56 -17.82 4.04
C HIS A 55 7.43 -18.90 3.37
N LEU A 56 8.75 -18.79 3.48
CA LEU A 56 9.68 -19.79 2.96
C LEU A 56 9.54 -21.13 3.69
N ASP A 57 9.41 -21.12 5.02
CA ASP A 57 9.27 -22.34 5.84
C ASP A 57 8.04 -23.17 5.46
N ARG A 58 6.98 -22.55 4.99
CA ARG A 58 5.75 -23.24 4.55
C ARG A 58 5.97 -24.09 3.29
N VAL A 59 6.91 -23.70 2.44
CA VAL A 59 7.12 -24.33 1.12
C VAL A 59 8.43 -25.10 1.01
N ILE A 60 9.40 -24.86 1.91
CA ILE A 60 10.73 -25.45 1.82
C ILE A 60 10.69 -26.99 1.83
N ALA A 61 9.79 -27.59 2.59
CA ALA A 61 9.64 -29.05 2.66
C ALA A 61 9.10 -29.66 1.37
N THR A 62 8.37 -28.88 0.56
CA THR A 62 7.82 -29.33 -0.73
C THR A 62 8.84 -29.23 -1.87
N GLY A 63 9.91 -28.42 -1.68
CA GLY A 63 10.91 -28.13 -2.73
C GLY A 63 10.34 -27.30 -3.88
N HIS A 64 9.14 -26.74 -3.74
CA HIS A 64 8.44 -25.96 -4.77
C HIS A 64 7.77 -24.74 -4.13
N MET A 65 7.81 -23.61 -4.84
CA MET A 65 7.15 -22.36 -4.46
C MET A 65 6.42 -21.76 -5.66
N GLU A 66 5.19 -21.37 -5.48
CA GLU A 66 4.54 -20.42 -6.38
C GLU A 66 4.83 -19.00 -5.86
N LEU A 67 5.83 -18.33 -6.48
CA LEU A 67 6.40 -17.09 -5.97
C LEU A 67 5.36 -16.01 -5.68
N ILE A 68 4.36 -15.87 -6.55
CA ILE A 68 3.35 -14.81 -6.41
C ILE A 68 2.40 -15.13 -5.25
N ALA A 69 1.84 -16.33 -5.22
CA ALA A 69 0.84 -16.71 -4.21
C ALA A 69 1.47 -16.91 -2.83
N ASP A 70 2.68 -17.51 -2.79
CA ASP A 70 3.31 -17.92 -1.54
C ASP A 70 4.11 -16.82 -0.86
N LEU A 71 4.61 -15.81 -1.64
CA LEU A 71 5.49 -14.76 -1.10
C LEU A 71 5.16 -13.37 -1.62
N ALA A 72 5.26 -13.13 -2.94
CA ALA A 72 5.28 -11.78 -3.49
C ALA A 72 3.99 -11.01 -3.24
N HIS A 73 2.86 -11.69 -3.21
CA HIS A 73 1.55 -11.10 -2.95
C HIS A 73 1.24 -10.95 -1.45
N PRO A 74 1.38 -11.98 -0.58
CA PRO A 74 1.02 -11.84 0.84
C PRO A 74 1.97 -10.92 1.61
N LEU A 75 3.26 -10.91 1.30
CA LEU A 75 4.25 -10.16 2.05
C LEU A 75 3.98 -8.64 2.09
N PRO A 76 3.83 -7.93 0.95
CA PRO A 76 3.54 -6.50 0.96
C PRO A 76 2.19 -6.17 1.61
N ALA A 77 1.18 -7.02 1.42
CA ALA A 77 -0.15 -6.83 2.02
C ALA A 77 -0.11 -6.85 3.55
N ILE A 78 0.66 -7.79 4.14
CA ILE A 78 0.87 -7.86 5.58
C ILE A 78 1.65 -6.65 6.08
N VAL A 79 2.77 -6.32 5.41
CA VAL A 79 3.64 -5.21 5.82
C VAL A 79 2.89 -3.88 5.80
N ILE A 80 2.11 -3.59 4.74
CA ILE A 80 1.36 -2.33 4.67
C ILE A 80 0.22 -2.29 5.70
N ALA A 81 -0.44 -3.42 5.98
CA ALA A 81 -1.46 -3.50 7.00
C ALA A 81 -0.87 -3.25 8.40
N GLU A 82 0.23 -3.91 8.75
CA GLU A 82 0.93 -3.72 10.03
C GLU A 82 1.44 -2.28 10.18
N LEU A 83 2.06 -1.70 9.14
CA LEU A 83 2.53 -0.31 9.14
C LEU A 83 1.39 0.68 9.35
N ALA A 84 0.28 0.48 8.67
CA ALA A 84 -0.90 1.35 8.76
C ALA A 84 -1.67 1.17 10.09
N GLY A 85 -1.45 0.06 10.81
CA GLY A 85 -2.19 -0.30 12.02
C GLY A 85 -3.56 -0.90 11.73
N PHE A 86 -3.69 -1.58 10.59
CA PHE A 86 -4.92 -2.27 10.18
C PHE A 86 -4.89 -3.75 10.56
N PRO A 87 -6.05 -4.35 10.85
CA PRO A 87 -6.16 -5.79 11.09
C PRO A 87 -5.66 -6.59 9.87
N VAL A 88 -4.68 -7.46 10.10
CA VAL A 88 -4.07 -8.27 9.02
C VAL A 88 -5.06 -9.31 8.47
N GLU A 89 -6.03 -9.72 9.27
CA GLU A 89 -7.13 -10.60 8.90
C GLU A 89 -8.02 -10.01 7.80
N ASP A 90 -8.10 -8.70 7.67
CA ASP A 90 -8.87 -8.00 6.63
C ASP A 90 -8.11 -7.83 5.30
N ARG A 91 -6.90 -8.41 5.15
CA ARG A 91 -6.06 -8.28 3.94
C ARG A 91 -6.76 -8.63 2.63
N ASP A 92 -7.68 -9.59 2.66
CA ASP A 92 -8.44 -9.99 1.46
C ASP A 92 -9.43 -8.89 1.02
N ARG A 93 -9.96 -8.09 1.97
CA ARG A 93 -10.73 -6.89 1.67
C ARG A 93 -9.88 -5.83 0.97
N PHE A 94 -8.67 -5.58 1.49
CA PHE A 94 -7.76 -4.61 0.88
C PHE A 94 -7.41 -5.00 -0.54
N ARG A 95 -7.14 -6.29 -0.75
CA ARG A 95 -6.90 -6.83 -2.09
C ARG A 95 -8.09 -6.61 -3.02
N ASP A 96 -9.30 -6.91 -2.56
CA ASP A 96 -10.51 -6.69 -3.36
C ASP A 96 -10.66 -5.22 -3.76
N TRP A 97 -10.56 -4.29 -2.80
CA TRP A 97 -10.65 -2.87 -3.10
C TRP A 97 -9.56 -2.39 -4.05
N THR A 98 -8.30 -2.81 -3.82
CA THR A 98 -7.17 -2.48 -4.70
C THR A 98 -7.40 -2.98 -6.12
N ASN A 99 -7.84 -4.24 -6.28
CA ASN A 99 -8.11 -4.82 -7.60
C ASN A 99 -9.23 -4.07 -8.34
N ARG A 100 -10.30 -3.73 -7.64
CA ARG A 100 -11.44 -2.98 -8.21
C ARG A 100 -11.03 -1.56 -8.64
N ILE A 101 -10.22 -0.87 -7.83
CA ILE A 101 -9.74 0.48 -8.15
C ILE A 101 -8.69 0.41 -9.29
N ASN A 102 -7.76 -0.53 -9.25
CA ASN A 102 -6.76 -0.71 -10.30
C ASN A 102 -7.38 -1.13 -11.64
N ALA A 103 -8.41 -1.98 -11.63
CA ALA A 103 -9.16 -2.34 -12.83
C ALA A 103 -9.71 -1.09 -13.56
N PHE A 104 -10.13 -0.07 -12.83
CA PHE A 104 -10.54 1.21 -13.41
C PHE A 104 -9.37 1.98 -14.04
N PHE A 105 -8.20 2.04 -13.37
CA PHE A 105 -7.05 2.80 -13.86
C PHE A 105 -6.31 2.13 -15.01
N PHE A 106 -6.24 0.78 -14.99
CA PHE A 106 -5.48 0.03 -16.01
C PHE A 106 -6.32 -0.44 -17.19
N ALA A 107 -7.65 -0.35 -17.12
CA ALA A 107 -8.56 -0.66 -18.22
C ALA A 107 -8.53 0.47 -19.27
N SER A 108 -7.35 0.76 -19.83
CA SER A 108 -7.06 1.59 -21.00
C SER A 108 -8.12 2.64 -21.39
N GLY A 109 -8.13 3.79 -20.72
CA GLY A 109 -8.70 5.07 -21.22
C GLY A 109 -10.20 5.14 -21.48
N VAL A 110 -10.87 4.02 -21.68
CA VAL A 110 -12.33 3.88 -21.79
C VAL A 110 -12.74 2.87 -20.74
N ALA A 111 -12.67 3.28 -19.49
CA ALA A 111 -13.19 2.45 -18.40
C ALA A 111 -14.64 2.12 -18.71
N ALA A 112 -14.93 0.83 -18.83
CA ALA A 112 -16.31 0.38 -18.89
C ALA A 112 -17.05 1.01 -17.68
N PRO A 113 -18.25 1.52 -17.83
CA PRO A 113 -19.03 2.13 -16.73
C PRO A 113 -19.09 1.24 -15.48
N GLU A 114 -19.05 -0.07 -15.69
CA GLU A 114 -19.04 -1.10 -14.64
C GLU A 114 -17.75 -1.07 -13.79
N ALA A 115 -16.55 -0.89 -14.42
CA ALA A 115 -15.30 -0.78 -13.70
C ALA A 115 -15.27 0.49 -12.83
N GLY A 116 -15.78 1.61 -13.36
CA GLY A 116 -15.91 2.85 -12.60
C GLY A 116 -16.85 2.72 -11.41
N ALA A 117 -18.03 2.14 -11.61
CA ALA A 117 -18.99 1.88 -10.54
C ALA A 117 -18.41 0.96 -9.46
N SER A 118 -17.67 -0.10 -9.87
CA SER A 118 -17.00 -1.02 -8.96
C SER A 118 -15.91 -0.32 -8.15
N ALA A 119 -15.08 0.50 -8.79
CA ALA A 119 -14.03 1.28 -8.11
C ALA A 119 -14.63 2.30 -7.13
N ASN A 120 -15.70 2.99 -7.54
CA ASN A 120 -16.40 3.93 -6.66
C ASN A 120 -16.96 3.25 -5.41
N ALA A 121 -17.59 2.08 -5.58
CA ALA A 121 -18.09 1.27 -4.46
C ALA A 121 -16.93 0.82 -3.54
N ALA A 122 -15.78 0.41 -4.10
CA ALA A 122 -14.58 0.07 -3.32
C ALA A 122 -14.07 1.24 -2.47
N ILE A 123 -14.06 2.47 -3.00
CA ILE A 123 -13.71 3.68 -2.23
C ILE A 123 -14.70 3.93 -1.08
N VAL A 124 -16.01 3.80 -1.34
CA VAL A 124 -17.03 3.96 -0.30
C VAL A 124 -16.84 2.95 0.82
N GLU A 125 -16.66 1.68 0.47
CA GLU A 125 -16.43 0.59 1.42
C GLU A 125 -15.15 0.80 2.23
N ALA A 126 -14.03 1.14 1.57
CA ALA A 126 -12.75 1.39 2.22
C ALA A 126 -12.83 2.57 3.20
N ARG A 127 -13.44 3.69 2.79
CA ARG A 127 -13.64 4.86 3.66
C ARG A 127 -14.52 4.52 4.88
N ALA A 128 -15.61 3.78 4.67
CA ALA A 128 -16.50 3.36 5.74
C ALA A 128 -15.80 2.45 6.75
N TRP A 129 -14.87 1.61 6.28
CA TRP A 129 -14.09 0.73 7.13
C TRP A 129 -12.95 1.45 7.87
N ILE A 130 -12.22 2.38 7.20
CA ILE A 130 -11.09 3.11 7.81
C ILE A 130 -11.58 4.14 8.85
N ARG A 131 -12.72 4.80 8.61
CA ARG A 131 -13.22 5.88 9.47
C ARG A 131 -13.36 5.50 10.96
N PRO A 132 -13.98 4.37 11.35
CA PRO A 132 -14.05 3.96 12.75
C PRO A 132 -12.67 3.63 13.34
N LEU A 133 -11.73 3.10 12.54
CA LEU A 133 -10.36 2.86 12.98
C LEU A 133 -9.64 4.19 13.26
N LEU A 134 -9.81 5.18 12.42
CA LEU A 134 -9.25 6.52 12.64
C LEU A 134 -9.85 7.17 13.91
N ALA A 135 -11.15 7.00 14.14
CA ALA A 135 -11.79 7.49 15.37
C ALA A 135 -11.24 6.79 16.61
N ASP A 136 -11.05 5.47 16.58
CA ASP A 136 -10.39 4.72 17.65
C ASP A 136 -8.95 5.21 17.89
N ARG A 137 -8.16 5.47 16.85
CA ARG A 137 -6.79 5.98 16.98
C ARG A 137 -6.71 7.39 17.56
N ARG A 138 -7.72 8.23 17.32
CA ARG A 138 -7.83 9.55 17.98
C ARG A 138 -8.09 9.41 19.47
N ALA A 139 -8.91 8.43 19.88
CA ALA A 139 -9.23 8.15 21.28
C ALA A 139 -8.12 7.35 21.99
N HIS A 140 -7.53 6.40 21.29
CA HIS A 140 -6.54 5.44 21.78
C HIS A 140 -5.33 5.38 20.82
N PRO A 141 -4.42 6.36 20.87
CA PRO A 141 -3.25 6.41 19.98
C PRO A 141 -2.38 5.15 20.11
N ARG A 142 -1.89 4.65 18.94
CA ARG A 142 -0.98 3.51 18.85
C ARG A 142 0.26 3.89 18.06
N ASP A 143 1.31 3.07 18.09
CA ASP A 143 2.49 3.28 17.25
C ASP A 143 2.24 2.74 15.84
N ASP A 144 1.30 3.34 15.13
CA ASP A 144 0.95 3.03 13.76
C ASP A 144 0.83 4.31 12.90
N LEU A 145 0.80 4.11 11.58
CA LEU A 145 0.76 5.22 10.64
C LEU A 145 -0.59 5.95 10.67
N LEU A 146 -1.69 5.25 10.90
CA LEU A 146 -3.02 5.88 10.99
C LEU A 146 -3.09 6.87 12.14
N THR A 147 -2.52 6.52 13.31
CA THR A 147 -2.34 7.44 14.44
C THR A 147 -1.48 8.65 14.03
N ALA A 148 -0.34 8.39 13.38
CA ALA A 148 0.58 9.46 12.99
C ALA A 148 -0.05 10.42 11.98
N LEU A 149 -0.74 9.92 10.95
CA LEU A 149 -1.46 10.73 9.97
C LEU A 149 -2.59 11.55 10.60
N GLY A 150 -3.31 10.96 11.57
CA GLY A 150 -4.39 11.63 12.29
C GLY A 150 -3.92 12.73 13.26
N ALA A 151 -2.64 12.70 13.66
CA ALA A 151 -2.06 13.60 14.66
C ALA A 151 -1.04 14.59 14.10
N VAL A 152 -0.51 14.36 12.88
CA VAL A 152 0.56 15.18 12.30
C VAL A 152 0.14 16.64 12.16
N GLU A 153 1.05 17.54 12.56
CA GLU A 153 0.90 18.98 12.43
C GLU A 153 2.25 19.60 12.05
N ILE A 154 2.23 20.51 11.07
CA ILE A 154 3.37 21.32 10.66
C ILE A 154 2.88 22.76 10.49
N ASP A 155 3.46 23.73 11.21
CA ASP A 155 3.12 25.14 11.15
C ASP A 155 1.63 25.43 11.38
N GLY A 156 0.96 24.65 12.21
CA GLY A 156 -0.47 24.74 12.47
C GLY A 156 -1.37 24.05 11.45
N GLU A 157 -0.79 23.50 10.39
CA GLU A 157 -1.50 22.77 9.34
C GLU A 157 -1.60 21.29 9.69
N ARG A 158 -2.79 20.70 9.47
CA ARG A 158 -3.08 19.28 9.70
C ARG A 158 -3.75 18.66 8.49
N LEU A 159 -3.73 17.34 8.40
CA LEU A 159 -4.57 16.63 7.44
C LEU A 159 -6.03 16.67 7.89
N THR A 160 -6.92 16.99 6.98
CA THR A 160 -8.37 16.79 7.18
C THR A 160 -8.68 15.29 7.24
N GLU A 161 -9.85 14.91 7.75
CA GLU A 161 -10.27 13.50 7.75
C GLU A 161 -10.30 12.91 6.34
N ALA A 162 -10.80 13.66 5.35
CA ALA A 162 -10.84 13.23 3.96
C ALA A 162 -9.44 12.99 3.39
N GLU A 163 -8.46 13.85 3.72
CA GLU A 163 -7.07 13.68 3.32
C GLU A 163 -6.40 12.47 3.99
N VAL A 164 -6.70 12.22 5.28
CA VAL A 164 -6.22 11.00 5.98
C VAL A 164 -6.78 9.74 5.32
N LEU A 165 -8.10 9.70 5.07
CA LEU A 165 -8.74 8.55 4.42
C LEU A 165 -8.19 8.31 3.02
N SER A 166 -8.06 9.38 2.21
CA SER A 166 -7.47 9.28 0.86
C SER A 166 -6.02 8.80 0.91
N THR A 167 -5.22 9.33 1.85
CA THR A 167 -3.83 8.89 2.03
C THR A 167 -3.75 7.42 2.41
N ALA A 168 -4.57 6.96 3.35
CA ALA A 168 -4.63 5.56 3.76
C ALA A 168 -4.97 4.63 2.59
N ILE A 169 -5.97 4.98 1.77
CA ILE A 169 -6.35 4.23 0.57
C ILE A 169 -5.19 4.23 -0.45
N THR A 170 -4.55 5.38 -0.69
CA THR A 170 -3.42 5.49 -1.63
C THR A 170 -2.23 4.65 -1.19
N LEU A 171 -1.98 4.52 0.11
CA LEU A 171 -0.93 3.65 0.64
C LEU A 171 -1.16 2.18 0.33
N PHE A 172 -2.40 1.71 0.40
CA PHE A 172 -2.72 0.35 -0.03
C PHE A 172 -2.51 0.15 -1.51
N LEU A 173 -3.02 1.06 -2.34
CA LEU A 173 -2.87 1.00 -3.79
C LEU A 173 -1.40 0.98 -4.20
N GLY A 174 -0.58 1.87 -3.61
CA GLY A 174 0.83 2.01 -3.96
C GLY A 174 1.75 0.98 -3.30
N GLY A 175 1.41 0.49 -2.11
CA GLY A 175 2.30 -0.38 -1.32
C GLY A 175 2.16 -1.86 -1.61
N HIS A 176 1.02 -2.31 -2.14
CA HIS A 176 0.75 -3.73 -2.37
C HIS A 176 1.17 -4.18 -3.78
N ASP A 177 0.42 -3.80 -4.81
CA ASP A 177 0.58 -4.36 -6.16
C ASP A 177 1.92 -4.01 -6.81
N THR A 178 2.42 -2.80 -6.59
CA THR A 178 3.71 -2.37 -7.14
C THR A 178 4.86 -3.17 -6.55
N THR A 179 4.82 -3.45 -5.26
CA THR A 179 5.84 -4.26 -4.57
C THR A 179 5.72 -5.74 -4.94
N THR A 180 4.51 -6.27 -5.08
CA THR A 180 4.25 -7.60 -5.63
C THR A 180 4.88 -7.75 -7.02
N GLY A 181 4.62 -6.78 -7.90
CA GLY A 181 5.18 -6.73 -9.24
C GLY A 181 6.72 -6.65 -9.24
N LEU A 182 7.31 -5.84 -8.36
CA LEU A 182 8.76 -5.72 -8.22
C LEU A 182 9.41 -7.06 -7.83
N ILE A 183 8.86 -7.75 -6.83
CA ILE A 183 9.38 -9.05 -6.39
C ILE A 183 9.25 -10.09 -7.52
N ALA A 184 8.10 -10.18 -8.17
CA ALA A 184 7.84 -11.15 -9.22
C ALA A 184 8.71 -10.91 -10.46
N LEU A 185 8.79 -9.67 -10.95
CA LEU A 185 9.57 -9.30 -12.11
C LEU A 185 11.08 -9.33 -11.83
N GLY A 186 11.51 -8.91 -10.65
CA GLY A 186 12.90 -8.98 -10.21
C GLY A 186 13.39 -10.43 -10.17
N MET A 187 12.62 -11.33 -9.56
CA MET A 187 12.98 -12.75 -9.54
C MET A 187 12.94 -13.36 -10.95
N SER A 188 11.95 -13.01 -11.78
CA SER A 188 11.89 -13.44 -13.18
C SER A 188 13.11 -12.99 -13.97
N ALA A 189 13.59 -11.76 -13.75
CA ALA A 189 14.80 -11.25 -14.38
C ALA A 189 16.05 -12.03 -13.92
N LEU A 190 16.19 -12.26 -12.62
CA LEU A 190 17.34 -13.02 -12.07
C LEU A 190 17.37 -14.47 -12.58
N VAL A 191 16.23 -15.13 -12.69
CA VAL A 191 16.17 -16.50 -13.25
C VAL A 191 16.60 -16.53 -14.73
N ARG A 192 16.30 -15.46 -15.50
CA ARG A 192 16.72 -15.32 -16.91
C ARG A 192 18.18 -14.93 -17.07
N HIS A 193 18.81 -14.41 -16.00
CA HIS A 193 20.21 -13.99 -15.97
C HIS A 193 20.95 -14.72 -14.85
N PRO A 194 21.24 -16.03 -15.01
CA PRO A 194 21.80 -16.86 -13.95
C PRO A 194 23.18 -16.41 -13.49
N ASP A 195 23.96 -15.76 -14.33
CA ASP A 195 25.24 -15.11 -13.99
C ASP A 195 25.06 -13.99 -12.94
N GLN A 196 24.00 -13.19 -13.06
CA GLN A 196 23.65 -12.14 -12.11
C GLN A 196 23.12 -12.73 -10.80
N LEU A 197 22.33 -13.79 -10.88
CA LEU A 197 21.84 -14.49 -9.69
C LEU A 197 23.00 -15.09 -8.87
N GLU A 198 23.95 -15.74 -9.53
CA GLU A 198 25.15 -16.28 -8.86
C GLU A 198 26.05 -15.18 -8.29
N LEU A 199 26.18 -14.05 -9.02
CA LEU A 199 26.88 -12.87 -8.50
C LEU A 199 26.27 -12.37 -7.19
N LEU A 200 24.92 -12.20 -7.13
CA LEU A 200 24.23 -11.75 -5.93
C LEU A 200 24.31 -12.77 -4.78
N ARG A 201 24.28 -14.07 -5.09
CA ARG A 201 24.51 -15.12 -4.09
C ARG A 201 25.90 -15.07 -3.47
N GLY A 202 26.92 -14.78 -4.29
CA GLY A 202 28.29 -14.65 -3.84
C GLY A 202 28.62 -13.28 -3.20
N ARG A 203 27.83 -12.27 -3.47
CA ARG A 203 28.04 -10.88 -3.05
C ARG A 203 26.73 -10.25 -2.56
N PRO A 204 26.21 -10.64 -1.37
CA PRO A 204 24.96 -10.09 -0.81
C PRO A 204 25.01 -8.58 -0.57
N ASP A 205 26.22 -8.01 -0.46
CA ASP A 205 26.44 -6.57 -0.35
C ASP A 205 26.00 -5.77 -1.59
N LEU A 206 25.82 -6.41 -2.73
CA LEU A 206 25.31 -5.80 -3.96
C LEU A 206 23.79 -5.71 -4.03
N VAL A 207 23.06 -6.45 -3.19
CA VAL A 207 21.58 -6.46 -3.20
C VAL A 207 20.94 -5.07 -3.09
N PRO A 208 21.46 -4.12 -2.28
CA PRO A 208 20.89 -2.77 -2.22
C PRO A 208 21.00 -1.96 -3.52
N ALA A 209 21.87 -2.38 -4.46
CA ALA A 209 22.11 -1.70 -5.73
C ALA A 209 21.58 -2.49 -6.95
N ALA A 210 21.08 -3.71 -6.73
CA ALA A 210 20.51 -4.56 -7.78
C ALA A 210 19.04 -4.23 -7.97
#